data_c804aba8cea0bb7b8619cdf046b67c02
#
_entry.id   c804aba8cea0bb7b8619cdf046b67c02
#
_cell.length_a   1.000
_cell.length_b   1.000
_cell.length_c   1.000
_cell.angle_alpha   90.00
_cell.angle_beta   90.00
_cell.angle_gamma   90.00
#
_symmetry.space_group_name_H-M   'P 1'
#
loop_
_entity.id
_entity.type
_entity.pdbx_description
1 polymer ?
#
loop_
_entity_poly.entity_id
_entity_poly.type
_entity_poly.pdbx_seq_one_letter_code
_entity_poly.pdbx_strand_id
1 'polypeptide(L)'
;MFNRRSLIKAMAAAGVAGSAFGLQACSNNVRSTSGKKVVVIGGGFGGSTVAKYIKRYDSSVDVTIIEPKKTYMTCPGSNWYLAGLVDVEYLTHDYESLKSEHDINVIHQMATSVDKAKQTVTLDDGQVLAYDRLVVSPGIDFRWDAIEGYSEEASETLPHAWKAGPQTELLAKQIKEMPQGGRFLMVAPPNPFRCGPGPYERLSMVADYFKRHNPTATIMCLDPKNKFSKQSLFMGGWRELYGQMIEWYGAIDGATVTKIDVENKTVYSEFDTITADVINVIPAQKAGKIAFDIGLTDDSGWCPVHQGTFESKLHKGIYVVGDSCIAGAMPKSGHSASVQGKHCAAAVVTDLNGLDMPAIRTVNTCYSLVGSEYGISVVGVYEPVDGVLKGVEGAGGVSKGAASLEERKQEANYAFSWYQSITKDIWHS
;
A
#
# COMPACT_ATOMS: atom_id res chain seq x y z
N MET A 1 0.07 -0.35 46.72
CA MET A 1 -0.75 -1.28 45.92
C MET A 1 -2.22 -0.90 46.14
N PHE A 2 -2.81 -0.17 45.20
CA PHE A 2 -4.25 0.15 45.25
C PHE A 2 -5.00 -0.92 44.45
N ASN A 3 -5.92 -1.61 45.13
CA ASN A 3 -6.69 -2.73 44.62
C ASN A 3 -7.94 -2.22 43.89
N ARG A 4 -8.20 -2.69 42.67
CA ARG A 4 -9.34 -2.33 41.82
C ARG A 4 -10.72 -2.46 42.46
N ARG A 5 -10.85 -3.21 43.60
CA ARG A 5 -12.09 -3.37 44.34
C ARG A 5 -12.42 -2.16 45.22
N SER A 6 -11.46 -1.30 45.57
CA SER A 6 -11.68 -0.11 46.36
C SER A 6 -12.27 1.06 45.60
N LEU A 7 -12.07 1.09 44.24
CA LEU A 7 -12.59 2.17 43.41
C LEU A 7 -14.10 2.03 43.11
N ILE A 8 -14.61 0.81 43.10
CA ILE A 8 -16.03 0.53 42.80
C ILE A 8 -16.93 0.78 44.02
N LYS A 9 -16.39 0.71 45.26
CA LYS A 9 -17.15 0.99 46.48
C LYS A 9 -17.28 2.47 46.81
N ALA A 10 -16.46 3.34 46.25
CA ALA A 10 -16.52 4.78 46.48
C ALA A 10 -17.57 5.51 45.63
N MET A 11 -18.11 4.87 44.58
CA MET A 11 -19.14 5.45 43.70
C MET A 11 -20.59 5.11 44.12
N ALA A 12 -20.80 4.29 45.16
CA ALA A 12 -22.13 3.83 45.54
C ALA A 12 -22.70 4.55 46.80
N ALA A 13 -22.03 5.56 47.35
CA ALA A 13 -22.42 6.21 48.60
C ALA A 13 -22.64 7.73 48.51
N ALA A 14 -23.11 8.25 47.37
CA ALA A 14 -23.55 9.63 47.25
C ALA A 14 -24.92 9.68 46.56
N GLY A 15 -25.92 9.20 47.25
CA GLY A 15 -27.32 9.33 46.90
C GLY A 15 -27.98 10.43 47.73
N VAL A 16 -28.65 11.34 47.04
CA VAL A 16 -29.76 12.20 47.46
C VAL A 16 -29.45 13.37 48.38
N ALA A 17 -29.24 14.54 47.81
CA ALA A 17 -29.81 15.81 48.30
C ALA A 17 -30.01 16.73 47.08
N GLY A 18 -31.25 17.09 46.82
CA GLY A 18 -31.62 17.90 45.66
C GLY A 18 -31.18 19.35 45.77
N SER A 19 -30.75 19.90 44.66
CA SER A 19 -30.88 21.32 44.34
C SER A 19 -30.87 21.45 42.83
N ALA A 20 -31.97 21.98 42.30
CA ALA A 20 -32.13 22.32 40.88
C ALA A 20 -31.17 23.46 40.51
N PHE A 21 -30.02 23.13 40.00
CA PHE A 21 -29.23 24.01 39.15
C PHE A 21 -29.26 23.47 37.75
N GLY A 22 -29.83 24.27 36.83
CA GLY A 22 -29.91 23.94 35.41
C GLY A 22 -28.54 23.62 34.85
N LEU A 23 -28.28 22.34 34.58
CA LEU A 23 -27.29 21.88 33.63
C LEU A 23 -27.81 22.30 32.27
N GLN A 24 -27.42 23.51 31.82
CA GLN A 24 -27.36 23.78 30.40
C GLN A 24 -26.32 22.82 29.83
N ALA A 25 -26.80 21.62 29.48
CA ALA A 25 -26.06 20.74 28.62
C ALA A 25 -25.78 21.54 27.35
N CYS A 26 -24.53 21.86 27.09
CA CYS A 26 -24.08 22.20 25.73
C CYS A 26 -24.45 20.98 24.89
N SER A 27 -25.66 20.97 24.34
CA SER A 27 -26.01 20.10 23.25
C SER A 27 -25.15 20.59 22.07
N ASN A 28 -23.96 20.04 21.93
CA ASN A 28 -23.32 20.02 20.63
C ASN A 28 -24.35 19.37 19.72
N ASN A 29 -24.95 20.15 18.83
CA ASN A 29 -25.82 19.68 17.78
C ASN A 29 -24.98 18.82 16.84
N VAL A 30 -24.67 17.57 17.25
CA VAL A 30 -24.14 16.55 16.35
C VAL A 30 -25.19 16.33 15.31
N ARG A 31 -24.90 16.75 14.08
CA ARG A 31 -25.80 16.53 12.94
C ARG A 31 -25.95 15.02 12.76
N SER A 32 -27.19 14.55 12.65
CA SER A 32 -27.44 13.16 12.30
C SER A 32 -26.82 12.87 10.93
N THR A 33 -26.00 11.84 10.83
CA THR A 33 -25.40 11.34 9.58
C THR A 33 -26.25 10.27 8.91
N SER A 34 -27.40 9.91 9.52
CA SER A 34 -28.34 8.93 8.95
C SER A 34 -28.75 9.35 7.54
N GLY A 35 -28.58 8.44 6.58
CA GLY A 35 -28.84 8.67 5.17
C GLY A 35 -27.74 9.48 4.43
N LYS A 36 -26.62 9.84 5.10
CA LYS A 36 -25.46 10.38 4.44
C LYS A 36 -24.73 9.31 3.64
N LYS A 37 -24.33 9.65 2.43
CA LYS A 37 -23.75 8.70 1.47
C LYS A 37 -22.26 8.95 1.28
N VAL A 38 -21.46 7.91 1.49
CA VAL A 38 -20.05 7.92 1.17
C VAL A 38 -19.78 6.90 0.08
N VAL A 39 -19.23 7.37 -1.04
CA VAL A 39 -18.78 6.52 -2.13
C VAL A 39 -17.26 6.39 -2.04
N VAL A 40 -16.75 5.15 -2.16
CA VAL A 40 -15.32 4.82 -2.13
C VAL A 40 -14.95 4.18 -3.46
N ILE A 41 -14.08 4.80 -4.23
CA ILE A 41 -13.55 4.25 -5.48
C ILE A 41 -12.24 3.50 -5.18
N GLY A 42 -12.25 2.19 -5.42
CA GLY A 42 -11.14 1.27 -5.19
C GLY A 42 -11.28 0.46 -3.90
N GLY A 43 -11.23 -0.88 -4.02
CA GLY A 43 -11.39 -1.87 -2.94
C GLY A 43 -10.07 -2.43 -2.37
N GLY A 44 -8.92 -1.74 -2.60
CA GLY A 44 -7.63 -2.14 -2.07
C GLY A 44 -7.44 -1.79 -0.58
N PHE A 45 -6.19 -1.84 -0.09
CA PHE A 45 -5.83 -1.57 1.32
C PHE A 45 -6.43 -0.27 1.87
N GLY A 46 -6.36 0.83 1.10
CA GLY A 46 -6.89 2.12 1.54
C GLY A 46 -8.40 2.17 1.54
N GLY A 47 -9.02 1.87 0.39
CA GLY A 47 -10.47 2.04 0.22
C GLY A 47 -11.31 1.10 1.08
N SER A 48 -10.98 -0.20 1.14
CA SER A 48 -11.66 -1.15 2.03
C SER A 48 -11.51 -0.77 3.50
N THR A 49 -10.31 -0.29 3.91
CA THR A 49 -10.13 0.24 5.28
C THR A 49 -11.02 1.45 5.55
N VAL A 50 -11.06 2.43 4.63
CA VAL A 50 -11.92 3.62 4.80
C VAL A 50 -13.37 3.19 4.98
N ALA A 51 -13.88 2.36 4.07
CA ALA A 51 -15.27 1.93 4.09
C ALA A 51 -15.64 1.22 5.40
N LYS A 52 -14.82 0.23 5.81
CA LYS A 52 -15.02 -0.51 7.07
C LYS A 52 -14.98 0.41 8.29
N TYR A 53 -14.00 1.32 8.35
CA TYR A 53 -13.82 2.18 9.51
C TYR A 53 -14.84 3.33 9.56
N ILE A 54 -15.40 3.81 8.45
CA ILE A 54 -16.57 4.71 8.48
C ILE A 54 -17.72 4.01 9.19
N LYS A 55 -18.07 2.77 8.80
CA LYS A 55 -19.15 1.99 9.43
C LYS A 55 -18.87 1.70 10.91
N ARG A 56 -17.60 1.53 11.30
CA ARG A 56 -17.19 1.34 12.71
C ARG A 56 -17.31 2.61 13.55
N TYR A 57 -17.05 3.78 12.97
CA TYR A 57 -17.15 5.07 13.67
C TYR A 57 -18.58 5.61 13.69
N ASP A 58 -19.33 5.37 12.58
CA ASP A 58 -20.73 5.74 12.46
C ASP A 58 -21.48 4.76 11.53
N SER A 59 -22.18 3.82 12.13
CA SER A 59 -22.93 2.78 11.40
C SER A 59 -24.12 3.32 10.60
N SER A 60 -24.55 4.56 10.86
CA SER A 60 -25.70 5.20 10.18
C SER A 60 -25.34 5.77 8.80
N VAL A 61 -24.06 5.85 8.44
CA VAL A 61 -23.60 6.30 7.13
C VAL A 61 -23.77 5.18 6.09
N ASP A 62 -24.36 5.51 4.96
CA ASP A 62 -24.46 4.60 3.82
C ASP A 62 -23.13 4.57 3.07
N VAL A 63 -22.44 3.43 3.04
CA VAL A 63 -21.13 3.30 2.40
C VAL A 63 -21.21 2.36 1.20
N THR A 64 -20.72 2.84 0.04
CA THR A 64 -20.61 2.05 -1.19
C THR A 64 -19.17 2.02 -1.68
N ILE A 65 -18.62 0.82 -1.88
CA ILE A 65 -17.34 0.61 -2.57
C ILE A 65 -17.62 0.32 -4.05
N ILE A 66 -16.89 0.99 -4.94
CA ILE A 66 -16.83 0.69 -6.38
C ILE A 66 -15.48 0.03 -6.66
N GLU A 67 -15.51 -1.24 -7.03
CA GLU A 67 -14.31 -2.05 -7.32
C GLU A 67 -14.65 -3.07 -8.42
N PRO A 68 -14.06 -2.97 -9.61
CA PRO A 68 -14.42 -3.83 -10.73
C PRO A 68 -14.11 -5.31 -10.49
N LYS A 69 -13.11 -5.61 -9.67
CA LYS A 69 -12.72 -7.00 -9.39
C LYS A 69 -13.53 -7.59 -8.25
N LYS A 70 -13.97 -8.85 -8.41
CA LYS A 70 -14.68 -9.58 -7.33
C LYS A 70 -13.75 -10.00 -6.19
N THR A 71 -12.45 -10.10 -6.47
CA THR A 71 -11.41 -10.44 -5.50
C THR A 71 -10.22 -9.51 -5.69
N TYR A 72 -9.48 -9.30 -4.62
CA TYR A 72 -8.28 -8.47 -4.58
C TYR A 72 -7.07 -9.32 -4.22
N MET A 73 -6.14 -9.47 -5.18
CA MET A 73 -4.82 -10.06 -4.91
C MET A 73 -3.88 -8.98 -4.37
N THR A 74 -3.29 -9.22 -3.21
CA THR A 74 -2.43 -8.24 -2.54
C THR A 74 -1.04 -8.16 -3.16
N CYS A 75 -0.48 -6.94 -3.27
CA CYS A 75 0.93 -6.76 -3.61
C CYS A 75 1.87 -7.08 -2.44
N PRO A 76 1.58 -6.69 -1.18
CA PRO A 76 2.25 -7.28 -0.03
C PRO A 76 2.12 -8.81 -0.05
N GLY A 77 3.24 -9.50 0.15
CA GLY A 77 3.32 -10.96 0.04
C GLY A 77 3.50 -11.51 -1.37
N SER A 78 3.30 -10.73 -2.44
CA SER A 78 3.45 -11.22 -3.82
C SER A 78 4.87 -11.69 -4.15
N ASN A 79 5.89 -11.15 -3.51
CA ASN A 79 7.26 -11.65 -3.63
C ASN A 79 7.43 -13.04 -2.98
N TRP A 80 6.67 -13.35 -1.94
CA TRP A 80 6.66 -14.68 -1.29
C TRP A 80 6.08 -15.76 -2.21
N TYR A 81 5.08 -15.37 -3.02
CA TYR A 81 4.55 -16.24 -4.07
C TYR A 81 5.60 -16.53 -5.16
N LEU A 82 6.39 -15.55 -5.57
CA LEU A 82 7.49 -15.77 -6.53
C LEU A 82 8.53 -16.76 -5.97
N ALA A 83 8.75 -16.76 -4.66
CA ALA A 83 9.61 -17.71 -3.98
C ALA A 83 8.95 -19.09 -3.76
N GLY A 84 7.65 -19.24 -4.00
CA GLY A 84 6.89 -20.46 -3.71
C GLY A 84 6.67 -20.71 -2.22
N LEU A 85 6.67 -19.65 -1.40
CA LEU A 85 6.41 -19.72 0.05
C LEU A 85 4.92 -19.68 0.37
N VAL A 86 4.12 -19.08 -0.50
CA VAL A 86 2.65 -18.98 -0.39
C VAL A 86 2.01 -19.21 -1.77
N ASP A 87 0.73 -19.53 -1.80
CA ASP A 87 -0.07 -19.67 -3.02
C ASP A 87 -0.85 -18.39 -3.36
N VAL A 88 -1.61 -18.43 -4.46
CA VAL A 88 -2.45 -17.32 -4.92
C VAL A 88 -3.63 -17.10 -3.96
N GLU A 89 -4.18 -18.16 -3.42
CA GLU A 89 -5.30 -18.15 -2.47
C GLU A 89 -4.92 -17.38 -1.21
N TYR A 90 -3.72 -17.57 -0.69
CA TYR A 90 -3.21 -16.83 0.48
C TYR A 90 -3.17 -15.32 0.25
N LEU A 91 -2.95 -14.88 -1.00
CA LEU A 91 -2.84 -13.47 -1.36
C LEU A 91 -4.17 -12.84 -1.80
N THR A 92 -5.22 -13.67 -1.98
CA THR A 92 -6.48 -13.24 -2.59
C THR A 92 -7.58 -13.11 -1.55
N HIS A 93 -8.23 -11.96 -1.50
CA HIS A 93 -9.31 -11.64 -0.57
C HIS A 93 -10.56 -11.21 -1.33
N ASP A 94 -11.73 -11.59 -0.83
CA ASP A 94 -13.03 -11.14 -1.32
C ASP A 94 -13.60 -9.98 -0.46
N TYR A 95 -14.80 -9.58 -0.74
CA TYR A 95 -15.50 -8.48 -0.05
C TYR A 95 -16.71 -8.95 0.76
N GLU A 96 -16.91 -10.25 0.94
CA GLU A 96 -18.14 -10.78 1.53
C GLU A 96 -18.32 -10.38 2.99
N SER A 97 -17.24 -10.38 3.79
CA SER A 97 -17.29 -9.91 5.17
C SER A 97 -17.63 -8.42 5.28
N LEU A 98 -17.15 -7.59 4.34
CA LEU A 98 -17.50 -6.17 4.29
C LEU A 98 -19.00 -5.96 4.04
N LYS A 99 -19.60 -6.81 3.19
CA LYS A 99 -21.05 -6.77 2.91
C LYS A 99 -21.87 -7.29 4.08
N SER A 100 -21.57 -8.50 4.55
CA SER A 100 -22.41 -9.23 5.50
C SER A 100 -22.28 -8.75 6.95
N GLU A 101 -21.10 -8.30 7.37
CA GLU A 101 -20.83 -7.96 8.77
C GLU A 101 -20.73 -6.43 9.00
N HIS A 102 -20.44 -5.67 7.95
CA HIS A 102 -20.28 -4.23 8.05
C HIS A 102 -21.32 -3.41 7.27
N ASP A 103 -22.30 -4.07 6.62
CA ASP A 103 -23.37 -3.40 5.86
C ASP A 103 -22.78 -2.40 4.85
N ILE A 104 -21.76 -2.83 4.09
CA ILE A 104 -21.11 -2.04 3.03
C ILE A 104 -21.62 -2.56 1.69
N ASN A 105 -22.17 -1.67 0.87
CA ASN A 105 -22.51 -2.02 -0.50
C ASN A 105 -21.23 -2.11 -1.35
N VAL A 106 -21.03 -3.20 -2.09
CA VAL A 106 -19.88 -3.36 -3.00
C VAL A 106 -20.41 -3.59 -4.41
N ILE A 107 -20.06 -2.66 -5.31
CA ILE A 107 -20.47 -2.67 -6.72
C ILE A 107 -19.25 -3.05 -7.56
N HIS A 108 -19.35 -4.18 -8.27
CA HIS A 108 -18.30 -4.70 -9.13
C HIS A 108 -18.38 -4.11 -10.54
N GLN A 109 -18.15 -2.80 -10.62
CA GLN A 109 -18.16 -1.99 -11.84
C GLN A 109 -16.97 -1.01 -11.82
N MET A 110 -16.63 -0.43 -12.98
CA MET A 110 -15.59 0.61 -13.09
C MET A 110 -16.22 2.00 -12.92
N ALA A 111 -15.64 2.83 -12.05
CA ALA A 111 -15.96 4.25 -12.04
C ALA A 111 -15.32 4.92 -13.25
N THR A 112 -16.12 5.56 -14.10
CA THR A 112 -15.68 6.19 -15.35
C THR A 112 -15.56 7.69 -15.28
N SER A 113 -16.41 8.34 -14.46
CA SER A 113 -16.35 9.79 -14.28
C SER A 113 -16.96 10.25 -12.95
N VAL A 114 -16.65 11.49 -12.55
CA VAL A 114 -17.21 12.15 -11.37
C VAL A 114 -17.66 13.55 -11.75
N ASP A 115 -18.94 13.84 -11.57
CA ASP A 115 -19.48 15.19 -11.61
C ASP A 115 -19.41 15.80 -10.19
N LYS A 116 -18.38 16.62 -9.96
CA LYS A 116 -18.10 17.23 -8.66
C LYS A 116 -19.15 18.25 -8.23
N ALA A 117 -19.80 18.92 -9.19
CA ALA A 117 -20.83 19.91 -8.91
C ALA A 117 -22.16 19.24 -8.49
N LYS A 118 -22.51 18.13 -9.13
CA LYS A 118 -23.69 17.34 -8.78
C LYS A 118 -23.40 16.31 -7.69
N GLN A 119 -22.16 16.13 -7.30
CA GLN A 119 -21.71 15.10 -6.36
C GLN A 119 -22.16 13.70 -6.77
N THR A 120 -21.83 13.30 -8.00
CA THR A 120 -22.18 11.99 -8.55
C THR A 120 -20.98 11.27 -9.17
N VAL A 121 -20.98 9.95 -9.07
CA VAL A 121 -20.04 9.04 -9.75
C VAL A 121 -20.82 8.27 -10.81
N THR A 122 -20.31 8.20 -12.03
CA THR A 122 -20.86 7.40 -13.12
C THR A 122 -20.04 6.13 -13.28
N LEU A 123 -20.72 5.00 -13.42
CA LEU A 123 -20.13 3.68 -13.65
C LEU A 123 -20.12 3.34 -15.15
N ASP A 124 -19.39 2.28 -15.52
CA ASP A 124 -19.24 1.83 -16.92
C ASP A 124 -20.54 1.23 -17.52
N ASP A 125 -21.47 0.79 -16.68
CA ASP A 125 -22.82 0.38 -17.12
C ASP A 125 -23.83 1.54 -17.23
N GLY A 126 -23.39 2.77 -16.96
CA GLY A 126 -24.21 3.98 -16.98
C GLY A 126 -24.95 4.29 -15.67
N GLN A 127 -24.84 3.44 -14.65
CA GLN A 127 -25.39 3.76 -13.33
C GLN A 127 -24.75 5.02 -12.75
N VAL A 128 -25.55 5.84 -12.07
CA VAL A 128 -25.07 7.07 -11.41
C VAL A 128 -25.35 6.99 -9.92
N LEU A 129 -24.29 7.17 -9.11
CA LEU A 129 -24.35 7.16 -7.65
C LEU A 129 -24.12 8.56 -7.10
N ALA A 130 -25.05 9.06 -6.29
CA ALA A 130 -24.87 10.31 -5.55
C ALA A 130 -24.07 10.09 -4.27
N TYR A 131 -23.28 11.09 -3.86
CA TYR A 131 -22.49 11.05 -2.63
C TYR A 131 -22.54 12.38 -1.87
N ASP A 132 -22.43 12.35 -0.54
CA ASP A 132 -22.12 13.51 0.30
C ASP A 132 -20.61 13.70 0.43
N ARG A 133 -19.84 12.59 0.48
CA ARG A 133 -18.37 12.56 0.45
C ARG A 133 -17.88 11.46 -0.47
N LEU A 134 -16.77 11.73 -1.15
CA LEU A 134 -16.13 10.78 -2.05
C LEU A 134 -14.72 10.44 -1.54
N VAL A 135 -14.39 9.16 -1.49
CA VAL A 135 -13.02 8.71 -1.24
C VAL A 135 -12.47 8.03 -2.49
N VAL A 136 -11.27 8.40 -2.90
CA VAL A 136 -10.62 7.86 -4.11
C VAL A 136 -9.33 7.18 -3.70
N SER A 137 -9.26 5.86 -3.88
CA SER A 137 -8.12 5.02 -3.50
C SER A 137 -7.68 4.12 -4.66
N PRO A 138 -7.26 4.69 -5.81
CA PRO A 138 -7.07 3.96 -7.06
C PRO A 138 -5.70 3.28 -7.14
N GLY A 139 -4.84 3.45 -6.13
CA GLY A 139 -3.47 2.94 -6.16
C GLY A 139 -2.59 3.65 -7.18
N ILE A 140 -1.61 2.92 -7.73
CA ILE A 140 -0.68 3.43 -8.73
C ILE A 140 -1.10 3.09 -10.15
N ASP A 141 -0.55 3.84 -11.09
CA ASP A 141 -0.44 3.49 -12.49
C ASP A 141 0.99 3.69 -12.98
N PHE A 142 1.29 3.29 -14.22
CA PHE A 142 2.62 3.35 -14.77
C PHE A 142 2.77 4.49 -15.79
N ARG A 143 3.99 5.01 -15.90
CA ARG A 143 4.45 5.86 -16.97
C ARG A 143 5.07 4.97 -18.04
N TRP A 144 4.25 4.43 -18.93
CA TRP A 144 4.67 3.46 -19.94
C TRP A 144 5.69 4.00 -20.94
N ASP A 145 5.71 5.32 -21.13
CA ASP A 145 6.59 6.08 -21.99
C ASP A 145 7.96 6.41 -21.38
N ALA A 146 8.20 5.99 -20.13
CA ALA A 146 9.42 6.34 -19.41
C ALA A 146 10.67 5.58 -19.88
N ILE A 147 10.52 4.45 -20.56
CA ILE A 147 11.61 3.65 -21.12
C ILE A 147 11.27 3.36 -22.59
N GLU A 148 12.16 3.72 -23.51
CA GLU A 148 11.96 3.45 -24.93
C GLU A 148 11.77 1.95 -25.19
N GLY A 149 10.75 1.58 -25.95
CA GLY A 149 10.42 0.19 -26.31
C GLY A 149 9.69 -0.62 -25.23
N TYR A 150 9.38 -0.01 -24.06
CA TYR A 150 8.58 -0.67 -23.04
C TYR A 150 7.18 -0.05 -22.92
N SER A 151 6.15 -0.88 -23.08
CA SER A 151 4.74 -0.48 -23.05
C SER A 151 3.91 -1.43 -22.19
N GLU A 152 2.62 -1.17 -22.05
CA GLU A 152 1.69 -2.08 -21.38
C GLU A 152 1.65 -3.44 -22.11
N GLU A 153 1.63 -3.45 -23.44
CA GLU A 153 1.71 -4.67 -24.27
C GLU A 153 3.05 -5.40 -24.06
N ALA A 154 4.17 -4.67 -24.04
CA ALA A 154 5.49 -5.23 -23.77
C ALA A 154 5.56 -5.96 -22.41
N SER A 155 4.77 -5.50 -21.43
CA SER A 155 4.71 -6.11 -20.10
C SER A 155 4.08 -7.52 -20.10
N GLU A 156 3.40 -7.91 -21.16
CA GLU A 156 2.89 -9.27 -21.32
C GLU A 156 3.98 -10.28 -21.73
N THR A 157 5.12 -9.78 -22.15
CA THR A 157 6.33 -10.58 -22.44
C THR A 157 7.39 -10.39 -21.37
N LEU A 158 7.64 -9.16 -20.96
CA LEU A 158 8.60 -8.78 -19.91
C LEU A 158 7.84 -8.19 -18.71
N PRO A 159 7.33 -9.03 -17.79
CA PRO A 159 6.36 -8.62 -16.79
C PRO A 159 6.91 -7.60 -15.80
N HIS A 160 6.08 -6.62 -15.44
CA HIS A 160 6.37 -5.74 -14.30
C HIS A 160 6.07 -6.43 -12.97
N ALA A 161 5.05 -7.28 -12.88
CA ALA A 161 4.60 -7.95 -11.65
C ALA A 161 4.53 -7.01 -10.42
N TRP A 162 4.17 -5.73 -10.65
CA TRP A 162 4.11 -4.71 -9.60
C TRP A 162 2.67 -4.34 -9.21
N LYS A 163 1.69 -4.54 -10.08
CA LYS A 163 0.28 -4.71 -9.74
C LYS A 163 0.04 -6.22 -9.64
N ALA A 164 -0.39 -6.72 -8.47
CA ALA A 164 -0.60 -8.16 -8.26
C ALA A 164 -1.77 -8.70 -9.10
N GLY A 165 -1.66 -9.94 -9.50
CA GLY A 165 -2.56 -10.63 -10.39
C GLY A 165 -1.81 -11.34 -11.53
N PRO A 166 -2.35 -11.38 -12.77
CA PRO A 166 -1.79 -12.12 -13.90
C PRO A 166 -0.30 -11.85 -14.16
N GLN A 167 0.14 -10.61 -13.96
CA GLN A 167 1.55 -10.22 -14.10
C GLN A 167 2.47 -10.92 -13.08
N THR A 168 1.97 -11.16 -11.85
CA THR A 168 2.73 -11.89 -10.82
C THR A 168 2.83 -13.37 -11.17
N GLU A 169 1.75 -13.96 -11.68
CA GLU A 169 1.71 -15.36 -12.12
C GLU A 169 2.61 -15.57 -13.34
N LEU A 170 2.59 -14.62 -14.30
CA LEU A 170 3.47 -14.65 -15.48
C LEU A 170 4.95 -14.62 -15.07
N LEU A 171 5.34 -13.73 -14.16
CA LEU A 171 6.71 -13.67 -13.67
C LEU A 171 7.11 -14.94 -12.92
N ALA A 172 6.23 -15.47 -12.08
CA ALA A 172 6.47 -16.74 -11.36
C ALA A 172 6.67 -17.90 -12.34
N LYS A 173 5.88 -17.96 -13.41
CA LYS A 173 6.03 -18.96 -14.46
C LYS A 173 7.40 -18.84 -15.14
N GLN A 174 7.78 -17.63 -15.57
CA GLN A 174 9.07 -17.40 -16.21
C GLN A 174 10.26 -17.75 -15.31
N ILE A 175 10.19 -17.44 -14.02
CA ILE A 175 11.21 -17.82 -13.02
C ILE A 175 11.34 -19.33 -12.93
N LYS A 176 10.23 -20.07 -12.90
CA LYS A 176 10.21 -21.55 -12.82
C LYS A 176 10.73 -22.23 -14.08
N GLU A 177 10.47 -21.62 -15.25
CA GLU A 177 10.85 -22.14 -16.57
C GLU A 177 12.25 -21.67 -17.01
N MET A 178 12.93 -20.83 -16.22
CA MET A 178 14.26 -20.32 -16.56
C MET A 178 15.29 -21.45 -16.68
N PRO A 179 16.12 -21.48 -17.73
CA PRO A 179 17.16 -22.50 -17.90
C PRO A 179 18.10 -22.57 -16.69
N GLN A 180 18.69 -23.76 -16.45
CA GLN A 180 19.73 -23.91 -15.43
C GLN A 180 20.93 -23.03 -15.75
N GLY A 181 21.38 -22.24 -14.77
CA GLY A 181 22.43 -21.26 -14.94
C GLY A 181 22.01 -19.97 -15.68
N GLY A 182 20.71 -19.81 -15.97
CA GLY A 182 20.16 -18.64 -16.64
C GLY A 182 20.31 -17.35 -15.83
N ARG A 183 20.06 -16.23 -16.48
CA ARG A 183 20.11 -14.88 -15.89
C ARG A 183 18.72 -14.31 -15.69
N PHE A 184 18.45 -13.87 -14.47
CA PHE A 184 17.32 -13.01 -14.12
C PHE A 184 17.79 -11.55 -14.05
N LEU A 185 17.14 -10.66 -14.82
CA LEU A 185 17.42 -9.21 -14.80
C LEU A 185 16.21 -8.47 -14.26
N MET A 186 16.42 -7.60 -13.26
CA MET A 186 15.40 -6.67 -12.81
C MET A 186 15.80 -5.23 -13.12
N VAL A 187 14.89 -4.49 -13.75
CA VAL A 187 14.94 -3.03 -13.89
C VAL A 187 14.12 -2.42 -12.77
N ALA A 188 14.79 -1.77 -11.81
CA ALA A 188 14.15 -1.15 -10.67
C ALA A 188 13.51 0.21 -11.02
N PRO A 189 12.45 0.64 -10.34
CA PRO A 189 11.75 1.88 -10.65
C PRO A 189 12.50 3.11 -10.08
N PRO A 190 12.41 4.29 -10.75
CA PRO A 190 12.84 5.55 -10.17
C PRO A 190 11.87 6.03 -9.06
N ASN A 191 12.35 6.95 -8.21
CA ASN A 191 11.50 7.61 -7.21
C ASN A 191 10.54 8.63 -7.87
N PRO A 192 9.35 8.87 -7.29
CA PRO A 192 8.71 8.12 -6.20
C PRO A 192 7.99 6.85 -6.71
N PHE A 193 8.03 5.79 -5.92
CA PHE A 193 7.35 4.54 -6.25
C PHE A 193 6.77 3.86 -5.00
N ARG A 194 5.83 2.93 -5.20
CA ARG A 194 5.23 2.12 -4.15
C ARG A 194 6.21 1.09 -3.62
N CYS A 195 6.23 0.89 -2.29
CA CYS A 195 7.01 -0.14 -1.59
C CYS A 195 8.53 0.00 -1.80
N GLY A 196 9.13 1.02 -1.19
CA GLY A 196 10.56 1.30 -1.31
C GLY A 196 11.51 0.09 -1.16
N PRO A 197 11.31 -0.85 -0.21
CA PRO A 197 12.12 -2.08 -0.13
C PRO A 197 11.66 -3.20 -1.07
N GLY A 198 10.50 -3.10 -1.70
CA GLY A 198 9.87 -4.18 -2.47
C GLY A 198 10.71 -4.76 -3.62
N PRO A 199 11.41 -3.96 -4.45
CA PRO A 199 12.28 -4.48 -5.49
C PRO A 199 13.39 -5.37 -4.93
N TYR A 200 13.99 -4.97 -3.82
CA TYR A 200 15.13 -5.67 -3.19
C TYR A 200 14.67 -6.92 -2.42
N GLU A 201 13.47 -6.91 -1.87
CA GLU A 201 12.81 -8.13 -1.39
C GLU A 201 12.53 -9.09 -2.55
N ARG A 202 12.12 -8.58 -3.72
CA ARG A 202 11.93 -9.41 -4.92
C ARG A 202 13.20 -10.13 -5.33
N LEU A 203 14.34 -9.42 -5.40
CA LEU A 203 15.64 -10.03 -5.67
C LEU A 203 15.95 -11.14 -4.67
N SER A 204 15.70 -10.86 -3.38
CA SER A 204 15.90 -11.83 -2.30
C SER A 204 15.05 -13.07 -2.46
N MET A 205 13.77 -12.90 -2.77
CA MET A 205 12.82 -14.02 -2.91
C MET A 205 13.07 -14.84 -4.17
N VAL A 206 13.48 -14.20 -5.27
CA VAL A 206 13.94 -14.89 -6.49
C VAL A 206 15.23 -15.67 -6.19
N ALA A 207 16.16 -15.10 -5.44
CA ALA A 207 17.39 -15.79 -5.03
C ALA A 207 17.11 -16.98 -4.09
N ASP A 208 16.15 -16.84 -3.16
CA ASP A 208 15.72 -17.93 -2.30
C ASP A 208 15.12 -19.10 -3.11
N TYR A 209 14.34 -18.79 -4.14
CA TYR A 209 13.83 -19.78 -5.08
C TYR A 209 14.99 -20.46 -5.85
N PHE A 210 15.90 -19.67 -6.43
CA PHE A 210 17.02 -20.21 -7.22
C PHE A 210 17.99 -21.02 -6.38
N LYS A 211 18.28 -20.62 -5.17
CA LYS A 211 19.12 -21.42 -4.24
C LYS A 211 18.61 -22.85 -4.09
N ARG A 212 17.29 -23.06 -4.16
CA ARG A 212 16.65 -24.38 -4.03
C ARG A 212 16.48 -25.11 -5.37
N HIS A 213 16.30 -24.40 -6.48
CA HIS A 213 15.85 -24.98 -7.76
C HIS A 213 16.79 -24.74 -8.94
N ASN A 214 17.62 -23.68 -8.90
CA ASN A 214 18.56 -23.30 -9.95
C ASN A 214 19.79 -22.61 -9.35
N PRO A 215 20.63 -23.35 -8.57
CA PRO A 215 21.70 -22.76 -7.76
C PRO A 215 22.84 -22.10 -8.55
N THR A 216 22.90 -22.30 -9.86
CA THR A 216 23.89 -21.69 -10.75
C THR A 216 23.33 -20.46 -11.48
N ALA A 217 22.07 -20.11 -11.27
CA ALA A 217 21.46 -18.90 -11.83
C ALA A 217 22.12 -17.63 -11.28
N THR A 218 22.07 -16.56 -12.07
CA THR A 218 22.54 -15.22 -11.69
C THR A 218 21.38 -14.23 -11.68
N ILE A 219 21.46 -13.26 -10.78
CA ILE A 219 20.46 -12.19 -10.64
C ILE A 219 21.18 -10.86 -10.77
N MET A 220 20.73 -10.02 -11.71
CA MET A 220 21.23 -8.67 -11.90
C MET A 220 20.12 -7.66 -11.66
N CYS A 221 20.43 -6.57 -10.99
CA CYS A 221 19.52 -5.44 -10.80
C CYS A 221 20.14 -4.16 -11.37
N LEU A 222 19.43 -3.53 -12.29
CA LEU A 222 19.75 -2.19 -12.79
C LEU A 222 18.82 -1.19 -12.09
N ASP A 223 19.41 -0.27 -11.35
CA ASP A 223 18.69 0.66 -10.49
C ASP A 223 19.04 2.11 -10.84
N PRO A 224 18.08 2.96 -11.25
CA PRO A 224 18.36 4.38 -11.52
C PRO A 224 18.64 5.20 -10.23
N LYS A 225 18.84 4.54 -9.11
CA LYS A 225 19.13 5.14 -7.79
C LYS A 225 20.46 4.65 -7.25
N ASN A 226 21.15 5.47 -6.46
CA ASN A 226 22.39 5.09 -5.78
C ASN A 226 22.17 4.54 -4.37
N LYS A 227 20.95 4.62 -3.86
CA LYS A 227 20.60 4.16 -2.51
C LYS A 227 19.17 3.65 -2.49
N PHE A 228 18.89 2.71 -1.58
CA PHE A 228 17.56 2.17 -1.35
C PHE A 228 17.29 1.86 0.13
N SER A 229 16.02 1.65 0.45
CA SER A 229 15.56 1.37 1.82
C SER A 229 16.19 0.10 2.36
N LYS A 230 16.78 0.14 3.56
CA LYS A 230 17.43 -0.99 4.24
C LYS A 230 18.60 -1.60 3.47
N GLN A 231 19.29 -0.83 2.63
CA GLN A 231 20.33 -1.32 1.71
C GLN A 231 21.40 -2.17 2.42
N SER A 232 21.95 -1.70 3.52
CA SER A 232 23.01 -2.44 4.26
C SER A 232 22.51 -3.78 4.78
N LEU A 233 21.24 -3.87 5.20
CA LEU A 233 20.61 -5.11 5.69
C LEU A 233 20.39 -6.10 4.55
N PHE A 234 19.86 -5.64 3.40
CA PHE A 234 19.71 -6.49 2.22
C PHE A 234 21.05 -7.00 1.70
N MET A 235 22.00 -6.12 1.47
CA MET A 235 23.32 -6.51 0.94
C MET A 235 24.09 -7.40 1.91
N GLY A 236 23.92 -7.22 3.22
CA GLY A 236 24.47 -8.11 4.25
C GLY A 236 23.87 -9.51 4.14
N GLY A 237 22.54 -9.59 4.13
CA GLY A 237 21.83 -10.86 4.01
C GLY A 237 22.05 -11.56 2.66
N TRP A 238 22.15 -10.82 1.55
CA TRP A 238 22.50 -11.43 0.24
C TRP A 238 23.85 -12.11 0.25
N ARG A 239 24.88 -11.45 0.79
CA ARG A 239 26.22 -12.06 0.92
C ARG A 239 26.20 -13.30 1.80
N GLU A 240 25.47 -13.24 2.91
CA GLU A 240 25.36 -14.34 3.86
C GLU A 240 24.62 -15.55 3.27
N LEU A 241 23.48 -15.32 2.59
CA LEU A 241 22.58 -16.39 2.15
C LEU A 241 22.87 -16.89 0.74
N TYR A 242 23.35 -16.03 -0.14
CA TYR A 242 23.43 -16.28 -1.59
C TYR A 242 24.82 -16.04 -2.21
N GLY A 243 25.79 -15.59 -1.41
CA GLY A 243 27.15 -15.33 -1.90
C GLY A 243 27.16 -14.23 -2.97
N GLN A 244 27.50 -14.60 -4.21
CA GLN A 244 27.59 -13.69 -5.36
C GLN A 244 26.43 -13.85 -6.35
N MET A 245 25.35 -14.53 -6.00
CA MET A 245 24.22 -14.74 -6.90
C MET A 245 23.52 -13.45 -7.31
N ILE A 246 23.51 -12.42 -6.42
CA ILE A 246 22.83 -11.13 -6.65
C ILE A 246 23.86 -10.03 -6.86
N GLU A 247 23.78 -9.38 -8.00
CA GLU A 247 24.53 -8.18 -8.36
C GLU A 247 23.59 -6.98 -8.49
N TRP A 248 23.86 -5.92 -7.77
CA TRP A 248 23.10 -4.66 -7.83
C TRP A 248 23.99 -3.53 -8.31
N TYR A 249 23.54 -2.85 -9.35
CA TYR A 249 24.19 -1.70 -9.94
C TYR A 249 23.31 -0.46 -9.80
N GLY A 250 23.87 0.64 -9.32
CA GLY A 250 23.19 1.92 -9.14
C GLY A 250 23.41 2.87 -10.33
N ALA A 251 22.77 4.05 -10.26
CA ALA A 251 22.94 5.07 -11.30
C ALA A 251 24.40 5.50 -11.50
N ILE A 252 25.21 5.53 -10.44
CA ILE A 252 26.63 5.85 -10.53
C ILE A 252 27.43 4.82 -11.36
N ASP A 253 26.90 3.60 -11.45
CA ASP A 253 27.49 2.52 -12.25
C ASP A 253 26.89 2.49 -13.68
N GLY A 254 26.13 3.54 -14.06
CA GLY A 254 25.48 3.63 -15.38
C GLY A 254 24.28 2.69 -15.56
N ALA A 255 23.65 2.29 -14.46
CA ALA A 255 22.56 1.32 -14.46
C ALA A 255 21.18 1.93 -14.83
N THR A 256 21.12 3.21 -15.21
CA THR A 256 19.87 3.82 -15.71
C THR A 256 19.50 3.22 -17.05
N VAL A 257 18.37 2.54 -17.13
CA VAL A 257 17.87 1.91 -18.34
C VAL A 257 17.19 2.95 -19.22
N THR A 258 17.59 3.02 -20.48
CA THR A 258 17.08 3.99 -21.46
C THR A 258 16.19 3.35 -22.51
N LYS A 259 16.44 2.08 -22.84
CA LYS A 259 15.71 1.35 -23.91
C LYS A 259 15.60 -0.14 -23.58
N ILE A 260 14.52 -0.75 -24.07
CA ILE A 260 14.29 -2.20 -23.99
C ILE A 260 13.89 -2.70 -25.40
N ASP A 261 14.56 -3.75 -25.84
CA ASP A 261 14.19 -4.56 -26.99
C ASP A 261 13.50 -5.83 -26.48
N VAL A 262 12.17 -5.85 -26.62
CA VAL A 262 11.32 -6.92 -26.09
C VAL A 262 11.54 -8.23 -26.85
N GLU A 263 11.69 -8.14 -28.16
CA GLU A 263 11.84 -9.31 -29.04
C GLU A 263 13.14 -10.07 -28.77
N ASN A 264 14.24 -9.32 -28.62
CA ASN A 264 15.56 -9.88 -28.38
C ASN A 264 15.90 -10.00 -26.86
N LYS A 265 14.96 -9.72 -25.96
CA LYS A 265 15.15 -9.72 -24.49
C LYS A 265 16.43 -8.95 -24.09
N THR A 266 16.59 -7.75 -24.62
CA THR A 266 17.77 -6.93 -24.44
C THR A 266 17.42 -5.62 -23.76
N VAL A 267 18.19 -5.27 -22.73
CA VAL A 267 18.07 -4.02 -21.99
C VAL A 267 19.31 -3.17 -22.24
N TYR A 268 19.11 -1.91 -22.58
CA TYR A 268 20.17 -0.91 -22.81
C TYR A 268 20.18 0.04 -21.62
N SER A 269 21.30 0.06 -20.93
CA SER A 269 21.60 1.07 -19.91
C SER A 269 22.52 2.16 -20.48
N GLU A 270 22.88 3.14 -19.66
CA GLU A 270 23.80 4.22 -20.09
C GLU A 270 25.16 3.70 -20.54
N PHE A 271 25.64 2.57 -20.01
CA PHE A 271 26.98 2.05 -20.28
C PHE A 271 27.02 0.64 -20.84
N ASP A 272 25.91 -0.11 -20.77
CA ASP A 272 25.95 -1.53 -21.15
C ASP A 272 24.71 -2.00 -21.90
N THR A 273 24.84 -3.10 -22.61
CA THR A 273 23.77 -3.81 -23.29
C THR A 273 23.69 -5.23 -22.74
N ILE A 274 22.58 -5.55 -22.09
CA ILE A 274 22.44 -6.77 -21.30
C ILE A 274 21.29 -7.61 -21.87
N THR A 275 21.56 -8.90 -22.13
CA THR A 275 20.52 -9.90 -22.41
C THR A 275 20.29 -10.77 -21.18
N ALA A 276 19.05 -11.23 -20.98
CA ALA A 276 18.70 -12.13 -19.90
C ALA A 276 17.57 -13.08 -20.31
N ASP A 277 17.50 -14.23 -19.64
CA ASP A 277 16.46 -15.24 -19.89
C ASP A 277 15.10 -14.77 -19.37
N VAL A 278 15.11 -14.13 -18.19
CA VAL A 278 13.93 -13.53 -17.56
C VAL A 278 14.23 -12.06 -17.25
N ILE A 279 13.36 -11.17 -17.71
CA ILE A 279 13.49 -9.72 -17.47
C ILE A 279 12.23 -9.23 -16.76
N ASN A 280 12.40 -8.70 -15.56
CA ASN A 280 11.35 -8.05 -14.78
C ASN A 280 11.55 -6.53 -14.82
N VAL A 281 10.64 -5.81 -15.46
CA VAL A 281 10.74 -4.35 -15.59
C VAL A 281 9.69 -3.68 -14.72
N ILE A 282 10.13 -2.91 -13.71
CA ILE A 282 9.21 -2.13 -12.88
C ILE A 282 9.24 -0.67 -13.35
N PRO A 283 8.22 -0.19 -14.10
CA PRO A 283 8.24 1.15 -14.67
C PRO A 283 8.15 2.26 -13.63
N ALA A 284 8.46 3.49 -14.05
CA ALA A 284 8.12 4.70 -13.31
C ALA A 284 6.61 4.76 -13.04
N GLN A 285 6.22 5.35 -11.90
CA GLN A 285 4.85 5.30 -11.39
C GLN A 285 4.20 6.69 -11.31
N LYS A 286 2.89 6.69 -11.30
CA LYS A 286 2.00 7.84 -11.08
C LYS A 286 0.75 7.40 -10.34
N ALA A 287 -0.14 8.32 -9.98
CA ALA A 287 -1.45 7.99 -9.40
C ALA A 287 -2.29 7.17 -10.39
N GLY A 288 -3.24 6.38 -9.87
CA GLY A 288 -4.17 5.60 -10.68
C GLY A 288 -5.01 6.49 -11.61
N LYS A 289 -5.35 5.97 -12.80
CA LYS A 289 -5.93 6.71 -13.92
C LYS A 289 -7.13 7.61 -13.54
N ILE A 290 -8.07 7.09 -12.74
CA ILE A 290 -9.27 7.86 -12.35
C ILE A 290 -8.93 9.16 -11.61
N ALA A 291 -7.79 9.22 -10.90
CA ALA A 291 -7.37 10.45 -10.23
C ALA A 291 -7.00 11.56 -11.22
N PHE A 292 -6.45 11.22 -12.39
CA PHE A 292 -6.22 12.16 -13.50
C PHE A 292 -7.52 12.57 -14.15
N ASP A 293 -8.37 11.61 -14.49
CA ASP A 293 -9.62 11.84 -15.22
C ASP A 293 -10.53 12.82 -14.48
N ILE A 294 -10.49 12.83 -13.15
CA ILE A 294 -11.29 13.72 -12.31
C ILE A 294 -10.51 14.91 -11.72
N GLY A 295 -9.28 15.14 -12.17
CA GLY A 295 -8.47 16.30 -11.80
C GLY A 295 -8.07 16.37 -10.33
N LEU A 296 -7.64 15.23 -9.75
CA LEU A 296 -7.12 15.17 -8.37
C LEU A 296 -5.59 15.20 -8.29
N THR A 297 -4.89 15.19 -9.43
CA THR A 297 -3.43 15.21 -9.50
C THR A 297 -2.89 16.60 -9.76
N ASP A 298 -1.68 16.87 -9.27
CA ASP A 298 -0.86 18.00 -9.68
C ASP A 298 0.16 17.59 -10.78
N ASP A 299 1.06 18.50 -11.13
CA ASP A 299 2.09 18.29 -12.17
C ASP A 299 3.05 17.15 -11.84
N SER A 300 3.16 16.74 -10.58
CA SER A 300 3.96 15.56 -10.19
C SER A 300 3.33 14.24 -10.66
N GLY A 301 2.04 14.28 -10.98
CA GLY A 301 1.24 13.10 -11.31
C GLY A 301 0.76 12.33 -10.08
N TRP A 302 0.76 12.97 -8.90
CA TRP A 302 0.24 12.44 -7.64
C TRP A 302 -0.82 13.39 -7.07
N CYS A 303 -1.60 12.92 -6.09
CA CYS A 303 -2.72 13.68 -5.54
C CYS A 303 -2.29 14.49 -4.31
N PRO A 304 -2.27 15.84 -4.37
CA PRO A 304 -2.02 16.68 -3.20
C PRO A 304 -3.20 16.64 -2.23
N VAL A 305 -2.93 16.35 -0.96
CA VAL A 305 -3.93 16.24 0.11
C VAL A 305 -3.56 17.08 1.34
N HIS A 306 -4.57 17.45 2.12
CA HIS A 306 -4.39 17.92 3.50
C HIS A 306 -4.00 16.72 4.37
N GLN A 307 -2.72 16.62 4.74
CA GLN A 307 -2.14 15.40 5.28
C GLN A 307 -2.62 15.04 6.71
N GLY A 308 -3.40 15.90 7.34
CA GLY A 308 -4.10 15.59 8.60
C GLY A 308 -5.44 14.89 8.41
N THR A 309 -6.08 15.05 7.24
CA THR A 309 -7.43 14.53 6.94
C THR A 309 -7.48 13.65 5.71
N PHE A 310 -6.48 13.74 4.83
CA PHE A 310 -6.44 13.18 3.47
C PHE A 310 -7.48 13.77 2.50
N GLU A 311 -8.13 14.90 2.85
CA GLU A 311 -8.97 15.63 1.91
C GLU A 311 -8.10 16.23 0.79
N SER A 312 -8.57 16.16 -0.45
CA SER A 312 -7.89 16.74 -1.60
C SER A 312 -7.71 18.26 -1.43
N LYS A 313 -6.50 18.76 -1.73
CA LYS A 313 -6.27 20.21 -1.79
C LYS A 313 -6.92 20.89 -2.99
N LEU A 314 -7.32 20.10 -3.99
CA LEU A 314 -7.91 20.58 -5.24
C LEU A 314 -9.45 20.61 -5.20
N HIS A 315 -10.06 19.70 -4.41
CA HIS A 315 -11.52 19.55 -4.37
C HIS A 315 -12.01 19.19 -2.97
N LYS A 316 -12.79 20.10 -2.39
CA LYS A 316 -13.43 19.90 -1.08
C LYS A 316 -14.44 18.74 -1.12
N GLY A 317 -14.53 17.98 -0.03
CA GLY A 317 -15.43 16.83 0.11
C GLY A 317 -14.98 15.56 -0.64
N ILE A 318 -13.79 15.62 -1.27
CA ILE A 318 -13.15 14.48 -1.93
C ILE A 318 -11.86 14.16 -1.18
N TYR A 319 -11.67 12.91 -0.82
CA TYR A 319 -10.51 12.43 -0.06
C TYR A 319 -9.69 11.46 -0.91
N VAL A 320 -8.36 11.45 -0.75
CA VAL A 320 -7.49 10.51 -1.46
C VAL A 320 -6.57 9.81 -0.48
N VAL A 321 -6.55 8.48 -0.50
CA VAL A 321 -5.72 7.66 0.38
C VAL A 321 -4.94 6.61 -0.39
N GLY A 322 -3.91 6.07 0.23
CA GLY A 322 -3.05 5.04 -0.33
C GLY A 322 -2.00 5.61 -1.28
N ASP A 323 -1.55 4.78 -2.21
CA ASP A 323 -0.36 5.08 -3.00
C ASP A 323 -0.51 6.30 -3.93
N SER A 324 -1.74 6.69 -4.28
CA SER A 324 -1.99 7.87 -5.13
C SER A 324 -1.72 9.19 -4.44
N CYS A 325 -1.83 9.28 -3.10
CA CYS A 325 -1.72 10.56 -2.40
C CYS A 325 -0.27 10.97 -2.10
N ILE A 326 -0.06 12.28 -1.94
CA ILE A 326 1.19 12.87 -1.44
C ILE A 326 1.09 12.95 0.09
N ALA A 327 1.73 12.01 0.79
CA ALA A 327 1.67 11.87 2.25
C ALA A 327 2.98 12.29 2.96
N GLY A 328 3.70 13.29 2.45
CA GLY A 328 4.94 13.79 3.03
C GLY A 328 6.01 12.71 3.16
N ALA A 329 6.55 12.54 4.34
CA ALA A 329 7.58 11.53 4.62
C ALA A 329 7.04 10.10 4.75
N MET A 330 5.71 9.92 4.86
CA MET A 330 5.08 8.61 4.97
C MET A 330 5.18 7.86 3.63
N PRO A 331 5.77 6.64 3.58
CA PRO A 331 5.99 5.94 2.32
C PRO A 331 4.69 5.41 1.72
N LYS A 332 4.69 5.18 0.40
CA LYS A 332 3.63 4.48 -0.30
C LYS A 332 3.74 2.97 -0.01
N SER A 333 2.81 2.43 0.77
CA SER A 333 2.79 1.00 1.17
C SER A 333 1.37 0.56 1.56
N GLY A 334 1.12 -0.75 1.59
CA GLY A 334 -0.16 -1.29 2.06
C GLY A 334 -0.45 -0.90 3.53
N HIS A 335 0.56 -0.92 4.40
CA HIS A 335 0.40 -0.49 5.80
C HIS A 335 0.06 1.00 5.89
N SER A 336 0.80 1.86 5.17
CA SER A 336 0.48 3.29 5.08
C SER A 336 -0.93 3.52 4.58
N ALA A 337 -1.36 2.82 3.52
CA ALA A 337 -2.70 2.94 2.95
C ALA A 337 -3.79 2.58 3.97
N SER A 338 -3.61 1.49 4.74
CA SER A 338 -4.54 1.11 5.81
C SER A 338 -4.58 2.14 6.94
N VAL A 339 -3.43 2.63 7.42
CA VAL A 339 -3.39 3.66 8.47
C VAL A 339 -4.00 4.97 8.00
N GLN A 340 -3.68 5.41 6.78
CA GLN A 340 -4.32 6.57 6.14
C GLN A 340 -5.83 6.37 6.03
N GLY A 341 -6.27 5.16 5.66
CA GLY A 341 -7.69 4.80 5.57
C GLY A 341 -8.43 5.00 6.89
N LYS A 342 -7.84 4.59 8.01
CA LYS A 342 -8.44 4.78 9.35
C LYS A 342 -8.57 6.26 9.72
N HIS A 343 -7.55 7.05 9.45
CA HIS A 343 -7.59 8.49 9.70
C HIS A 343 -8.55 9.22 8.75
N CYS A 344 -8.56 8.85 7.47
CA CYS A 344 -9.50 9.40 6.49
C CYS A 344 -10.96 9.07 6.89
N ALA A 345 -11.25 7.86 7.33
CA ALA A 345 -12.57 7.49 7.83
C ALA A 345 -13.01 8.35 8.99
N ALA A 346 -12.12 8.60 9.97
CA ALA A 346 -12.39 9.51 11.08
C ALA A 346 -12.63 10.95 10.57
N ALA A 347 -11.82 11.43 9.61
CA ALA A 347 -11.98 12.75 9.03
C ALA A 347 -13.31 12.89 8.27
N VAL A 348 -13.71 11.89 7.48
CA VAL A 348 -15.00 11.88 6.78
C VAL A 348 -16.16 11.93 7.76
N VAL A 349 -16.13 11.11 8.82
CA VAL A 349 -17.21 11.07 9.83
C VAL A 349 -17.27 12.39 10.61
N THR A 350 -16.12 12.94 11.03
CA THR A 350 -16.11 14.25 11.73
C THR A 350 -16.61 15.38 10.83
N ASP A 351 -16.22 15.41 9.56
CA ASP A 351 -16.68 16.40 8.59
C ASP A 351 -18.18 16.29 8.32
N LEU A 352 -18.74 15.08 8.16
CA LEU A 352 -20.18 14.84 8.02
C LEU A 352 -20.98 15.34 9.23
N ASN A 353 -20.38 15.27 10.42
CA ASN A 353 -20.98 15.76 11.66
C ASN A 353 -20.70 17.24 11.96
N GLY A 354 -19.89 17.92 11.16
CA GLY A 354 -19.48 19.32 11.39
C GLY A 354 -18.58 19.49 12.61
N LEU A 355 -17.75 18.46 12.91
CA LEU A 355 -16.79 18.44 14.01
C LEU A 355 -15.37 18.66 13.47
N ASP A 356 -14.48 19.14 14.36
CA ASP A 356 -13.06 19.26 14.02
C ASP A 356 -12.34 17.92 14.18
N MET A 357 -11.44 17.62 13.23
CA MET A 357 -10.59 16.44 13.29
C MET A 357 -9.49 16.63 14.34
N PRO A 358 -9.30 15.72 15.31
CA PRO A 358 -8.19 15.79 16.25
C PRO A 358 -6.83 15.59 15.54
N ALA A 359 -5.76 16.08 16.18
CA ALA A 359 -4.40 15.84 15.69
C ALA A 359 -4.12 14.34 15.57
N ILE A 360 -3.47 13.95 14.46
CA ILE A 360 -3.17 12.55 14.18
C ILE A 360 -1.67 12.25 14.35
N ARG A 361 -1.38 11.00 14.69
CA ARG A 361 -0.08 10.35 14.48
C ARG A 361 -0.28 9.12 13.64
N THR A 362 0.56 8.95 12.65
CA THR A 362 0.51 7.81 11.73
C THR A 362 1.75 6.94 11.89
N VAL A 363 1.63 5.68 11.54
CA VAL A 363 2.74 4.73 11.59
C VAL A 363 2.83 3.98 10.27
N ASN A 364 4.05 3.65 9.86
CA ASN A 364 4.28 2.66 8.83
C ASN A 364 5.28 1.63 9.33
N THR A 365 4.94 0.36 9.18
CA THR A 365 5.83 -0.77 9.42
C THR A 365 5.95 -1.57 8.14
N CYS A 366 7.17 -1.90 7.76
CA CYS A 366 7.42 -2.69 6.56
C CYS A 366 8.41 -3.79 6.87
N TYR A 367 7.93 -5.03 6.83
CA TYR A 367 8.75 -6.23 6.86
C TYR A 367 9.21 -6.57 5.45
N SER A 368 10.37 -7.20 5.32
CA SER A 368 10.86 -7.77 4.07
C SER A 368 11.57 -9.08 4.35
N LEU A 369 11.30 -10.08 3.54
CA LEU A 369 12.04 -11.32 3.58
C LEU A 369 13.30 -11.21 2.71
N VAL A 370 14.45 -11.53 3.30
CA VAL A 370 15.74 -11.69 2.60
C VAL A 370 15.95 -13.17 2.28
N GLY A 371 15.33 -14.06 3.00
CA GLY A 371 15.23 -15.49 2.80
C GLY A 371 14.00 -16.02 3.52
N SER A 372 13.62 -17.25 3.28
CA SER A 372 12.42 -17.88 3.88
C SER A 372 12.41 -17.83 5.42
N GLU A 373 13.57 -17.85 6.07
CA GLU A 373 13.77 -17.73 7.52
C GLU A 373 14.62 -16.49 7.90
N TYR A 374 14.68 -15.48 7.04
CA TYR A 374 15.49 -14.29 7.27
C TYR A 374 14.69 -13.03 6.97
N GLY A 375 14.16 -12.39 8.00
CA GLY A 375 13.39 -11.16 7.94
C GLY A 375 14.20 -9.94 8.32
N ILE A 376 13.81 -8.78 7.79
CA ILE A 376 14.26 -7.44 8.18
C ILE A 376 13.09 -6.48 8.16
N SER A 377 13.13 -5.46 9.01
CA SER A 377 12.03 -4.52 9.13
C SER A 377 12.49 -3.06 9.14
N VAL A 378 11.54 -2.16 8.90
CA VAL A 378 11.63 -0.73 9.14
C VAL A 378 10.31 -0.24 9.71
N VAL A 379 10.37 0.61 10.72
CA VAL A 379 9.23 1.31 11.27
C VAL A 379 9.47 2.81 11.25
N GLY A 380 8.43 3.59 10.97
CA GLY A 380 8.44 5.05 11.06
C GLY A 380 7.14 5.56 11.67
N VAL A 381 7.24 6.56 12.52
CA VAL A 381 6.11 7.32 13.09
C VAL A 381 6.11 8.71 12.46
N TYR A 382 4.94 9.20 12.10
CA TYR A 382 4.79 10.48 11.41
C TYR A 382 3.71 11.32 12.07
N GLU A 383 3.92 12.63 12.10
CA GLU A 383 2.92 13.59 12.56
C GLU A 383 2.90 14.83 11.66
N PRO A 384 1.76 15.51 11.53
CA PRO A 384 1.68 16.75 10.77
C PRO A 384 2.47 17.87 11.46
N VAL A 385 3.44 18.42 10.76
CA VAL A 385 4.16 19.64 11.15
C VAL A 385 4.01 20.63 10.00
N ASP A 386 3.38 21.79 10.25
CA ASP A 386 3.05 22.79 9.23
C ASP A 386 2.23 22.19 8.06
N GLY A 387 1.30 21.29 8.38
CA GLY A 387 0.43 20.64 7.39
C GLY A 387 1.08 19.54 6.56
N VAL A 388 2.33 19.15 6.86
CA VAL A 388 3.07 18.09 6.17
C VAL A 388 3.44 16.97 7.16
N LEU A 389 3.18 15.72 6.81
CA LEU A 389 3.61 14.56 7.60
C LEU A 389 5.13 14.46 7.59
N LYS A 390 5.74 14.68 8.74
CA LYS A 390 7.19 14.54 8.98
C LYS A 390 7.45 13.35 9.91
N GLY A 391 8.62 12.73 9.77
CA GLY A 391 9.04 11.67 10.69
C GLY A 391 9.27 12.22 12.09
N VAL A 392 8.77 11.50 13.10
CA VAL A 392 9.03 11.81 14.51
C VAL A 392 10.42 11.29 14.86
N GLU A 393 11.30 12.17 15.27
CA GLU A 393 12.67 11.82 15.64
C GLU A 393 12.70 10.79 16.80
N GLY A 394 13.54 9.77 16.65
CA GLY A 394 13.68 8.71 17.66
C GLY A 394 12.51 7.72 17.75
N ALA A 395 11.41 7.94 17.02
CA ALA A 395 10.22 7.07 17.07
C ALA A 395 10.16 6.04 15.91
N GLY A 396 11.29 5.73 15.30
CA GLY A 396 11.39 4.78 14.21
C GLY A 396 12.72 4.06 14.22
N GLY A 397 12.93 3.19 13.25
CA GLY A 397 14.19 2.47 13.11
C GLY A 397 14.12 1.34 12.11
N VAL A 398 15.24 0.66 11.98
CA VAL A 398 15.40 -0.55 11.17
C VAL A 398 15.91 -1.69 12.06
N SER A 399 15.79 -2.92 11.59
CA SER A 399 16.38 -4.09 12.24
C SER A 399 17.85 -3.90 12.55
N LYS A 400 18.34 -4.51 13.62
CA LYS A 400 19.77 -4.45 13.99
C LYS A 400 20.63 -5.05 12.88
N GLY A 401 21.75 -4.41 12.55
CA GLY A 401 22.69 -4.92 11.55
C GLY A 401 23.29 -6.28 11.94
N ALA A 402 23.72 -6.42 13.20
CA ALA A 402 24.34 -7.62 13.76
C ALA A 402 23.34 -8.50 14.52
N ALA A 403 22.13 -8.69 13.97
CA ALA A 403 21.16 -9.63 14.54
C ALA A 403 21.57 -11.08 14.31
N SER A 404 21.27 -11.97 15.26
CA SER A 404 21.46 -13.41 15.12
C SER A 404 20.50 -14.01 14.09
N LEU A 405 20.80 -15.20 13.59
CA LEU A 405 19.90 -15.94 12.69
C LEU A 405 18.54 -16.21 13.36
N GLU A 406 18.50 -16.44 14.67
CA GLU A 406 17.25 -16.63 15.41
C GLU A 406 16.41 -15.33 15.44
N GLU A 407 17.04 -14.17 15.66
CA GLU A 407 16.36 -12.87 15.57
C GLU A 407 15.83 -12.63 14.14
N ARG A 408 16.60 -13.01 13.08
CA ARG A 408 16.15 -12.90 11.68
C ARG A 408 14.96 -13.82 11.39
N LYS A 409 14.99 -15.03 11.90
CA LYS A 409 13.87 -15.99 11.79
C LYS A 409 12.63 -15.44 12.48
N GLN A 410 12.78 -14.86 13.65
CA GLN A 410 11.66 -14.24 14.36
C GLN A 410 11.09 -13.05 13.59
N GLU A 411 11.93 -12.21 12.94
CA GLU A 411 11.46 -11.10 12.08
C GLU A 411 10.74 -11.62 10.82
N ALA A 412 11.16 -12.76 10.28
CA ALA A 412 10.45 -13.42 9.18
C ALA A 412 9.04 -13.89 9.63
N ASN A 413 8.93 -14.50 10.82
CA ASN A 413 7.64 -14.87 11.39
C ASN A 413 6.73 -13.65 11.63
N TYR A 414 7.29 -12.51 12.03
CA TYR A 414 6.54 -11.26 12.17
C TYR A 414 6.00 -10.76 10.82
N ALA A 415 6.71 -10.97 9.72
CA ALA A 415 6.22 -10.59 8.40
C ALA A 415 4.92 -11.33 8.04
N PHE A 416 4.87 -12.65 8.24
CA PHE A 416 3.67 -13.45 8.02
C PHE A 416 2.54 -13.07 8.98
N SER A 417 2.84 -12.91 10.27
CA SER A 417 1.84 -12.52 11.28
C SER A 417 1.27 -11.13 11.01
N TRP A 418 2.11 -10.19 10.59
CA TRP A 418 1.68 -8.85 10.17
C TRP A 418 0.72 -8.93 8.98
N TYR A 419 1.07 -9.72 7.97
CA TYR A 419 0.23 -9.88 6.78
C TYR A 419 -1.15 -10.44 7.13
N GLN A 420 -1.21 -11.52 7.91
CA GLN A 420 -2.47 -12.10 8.38
C GLN A 420 -3.30 -11.10 9.20
N SER A 421 -2.65 -10.34 10.08
CA SER A 421 -3.32 -9.35 10.91
C SER A 421 -3.92 -8.21 10.09
N ILE A 422 -3.16 -7.64 9.15
CA ILE A 422 -3.63 -6.49 8.37
C ILE A 422 -4.71 -6.90 7.37
N THR A 423 -4.60 -8.07 6.72
CA THR A 423 -5.62 -8.56 5.80
C THR A 423 -6.90 -8.93 6.52
N LYS A 424 -6.80 -9.54 7.71
CA LYS A 424 -7.94 -9.79 8.57
C LYS A 424 -8.62 -8.48 8.98
N ASP A 425 -7.88 -7.48 9.42
CA ASP A 425 -8.44 -6.17 9.80
C ASP A 425 -9.15 -5.47 8.64
N ILE A 426 -8.74 -5.68 7.40
CA ILE A 426 -9.32 -5.01 6.23
C ILE A 426 -10.51 -5.76 5.66
N TRP A 427 -10.37 -7.05 5.31
CA TRP A 427 -11.35 -7.82 4.54
C TRP A 427 -12.10 -8.88 5.33
N HIS A 428 -11.66 -9.22 6.54
CA HIS A 428 -12.27 -10.27 7.36
C HIS A 428 -12.77 -9.72 8.70
N SER A 429 -13.48 -10.54 9.45
CA SER A 429 -13.99 -10.23 10.80
C SER A 429 -12.97 -10.55 11.91
#